data_af725facdbba8b0c96320ee53e89bd1f
#
_entry.id   af725facdbba8b0c96320ee53e89bd1f
#
_cell.length_a   1.000
_cell.length_b   1.000
_cell.length_c   1.000
_cell.angle_alpha   90.00
_cell.angle_beta   90.00
_cell.angle_gamma   90.00
#
_symmetry.space_group_name_H-M   'P 1'
#
loop_
_entity.id
_entity.type
_entity.pdbx_description
1 polymer ?
#
loop_
_entity_poly.entity_id
_entity_poly.type
_entity_poly.pdbx_seq_one_letter_code
_entity_poly.pdbx_strand_id
1 'polypeptide(L)'
;RQIRNLDPGGPLRSRTRPQGDSSNPEVALGNSLWRRTLSLARTLLKRGVDICIEHPAGSYAWHLPETKSLIDTFKLKVIRLDWCAFDNSSHPNLKPTIVITSAPWVARVQGRCPRTHVHGPELRGRRAADAAAYPWLYCEALAGSYVRHLEEQGLAGTHPAGRAPAR
;
A
#
# COMPACT_ATOMS: atom_id res chain seq x y z
N ARG A 1 -0.55 -11.70 -3.17
CA ARG A 1 0.02 -12.95 -3.65
C ARG A 1 -0.90 -14.08 -3.26
N GLN A 2 -1.36 -14.91 -4.22
CA GLN A 2 -1.94 -16.19 -3.87
C GLN A 2 -0.86 -16.97 -3.14
N ILE A 3 -1.03 -17.26 -1.86
CA ILE A 3 -0.41 -18.42 -1.26
C ILE A 3 -1.04 -19.56 -2.05
N ARG A 4 -0.33 -20.05 -3.06
CA ARG A 4 -0.62 -21.35 -3.64
C ARG A 4 -0.19 -22.35 -2.56
N ASN A 5 -1.08 -22.61 -1.64
CA ASN A 5 -0.94 -23.79 -0.82
C ASN A 5 -1.08 -24.95 -1.77
N LEU A 6 -0.02 -25.73 -1.84
CA LEU A 6 -0.01 -27.06 -2.45
C LEU A 6 -0.80 -28.05 -1.58
N ASP A 7 -1.67 -27.54 -0.70
CA ASP A 7 -2.58 -28.35 0.10
C ASP A 7 -3.64 -28.97 -0.80
N PRO A 8 -4.01 -30.23 -0.55
CA PRO A 8 -5.03 -30.96 -1.31
C PRO A 8 -6.39 -30.29 -1.39
N GLY A 9 -6.63 -29.23 -0.61
CA GLY A 9 -7.89 -28.48 -0.52
C GLY A 9 -8.02 -27.26 -1.44
N GLY A 10 -7.01 -26.92 -2.26
CA GLY A 10 -7.06 -25.76 -3.16
C GLY A 10 -6.74 -24.43 -2.47
N PRO A 11 -6.90 -23.28 -3.18
CA PRO A 11 -6.50 -21.99 -2.65
C PRO A 11 -7.39 -21.56 -1.47
N LEU A 12 -6.78 -21.14 -0.36
CA LEU A 12 -7.50 -20.71 0.86
C LEU A 12 -8.45 -19.54 0.63
N ARG A 13 -8.26 -18.75 -0.45
CA ARG A 13 -9.08 -17.60 -0.84
C ARG A 13 -9.25 -17.54 -2.35
N SER A 14 -10.36 -16.93 -2.80
CA SER A 14 -10.62 -16.65 -4.21
C SER A 14 -11.33 -15.29 -4.36
N ARG A 15 -11.52 -14.82 -5.60
CA ARG A 15 -12.30 -13.59 -5.86
C ARG A 15 -13.76 -13.74 -5.44
N THR A 16 -14.34 -14.93 -5.60
CA THR A 16 -15.72 -15.25 -5.21
C THR A 16 -15.85 -15.56 -3.72
N ARG A 17 -14.74 -15.93 -3.06
CA ARG A 17 -14.66 -16.23 -1.63
C ARG A 17 -13.46 -15.49 -1.01
N PRO A 18 -13.48 -14.14 -0.97
CA PRO A 18 -12.35 -13.33 -0.52
C PRO A 18 -12.03 -13.50 0.97
N GLN A 19 -13.02 -13.83 1.81
CA GLN A 19 -12.83 -14.16 3.23
C GLN A 19 -12.06 -15.46 3.43
N GLY A 20 -12.12 -16.36 2.44
CA GLY A 20 -11.47 -17.66 2.50
C GLY A 20 -12.10 -18.60 3.52
N ASP A 21 -11.34 -19.60 3.91
CA ASP A 21 -11.75 -20.58 4.93
C ASP A 21 -11.36 -20.10 6.33
N SER A 22 -12.33 -19.68 7.12
CA SER A 22 -12.12 -19.17 8.48
C SER A 22 -11.77 -20.26 9.50
N SER A 23 -11.88 -21.56 9.13
CA SER A 23 -11.38 -22.65 9.98
C SER A 23 -9.85 -22.69 10.00
N ASN A 24 -9.19 -22.13 8.97
CA ASN A 24 -7.74 -21.95 8.96
C ASN A 24 -7.34 -20.76 9.86
N PRO A 25 -6.49 -20.97 10.89
CA PRO A 25 -6.13 -19.92 11.85
C PRO A 25 -5.46 -18.69 11.22
N GLU A 26 -4.62 -18.88 10.20
CA GLU A 26 -3.94 -17.78 9.51
C GLU A 26 -4.94 -16.92 8.72
N VAL A 27 -5.92 -17.58 8.07
CA VAL A 27 -7.00 -16.89 7.38
C VAL A 27 -7.86 -16.12 8.36
N ALA A 28 -8.23 -16.73 9.49
CA ALA A 28 -9.02 -16.09 10.53
C ALA A 28 -8.29 -14.87 11.13
N LEU A 29 -7.00 -15.00 11.45
CA LEU A 29 -6.17 -13.93 11.95
C LEU A 29 -6.07 -12.79 10.93
N GLY A 30 -5.76 -13.10 9.67
CA GLY A 30 -5.66 -12.10 8.61
C GLY A 30 -6.97 -11.33 8.42
N ASN A 31 -8.12 -12.01 8.48
CA ASN A 31 -9.43 -11.37 8.42
C ASN A 31 -9.68 -10.44 9.62
N SER A 32 -9.31 -10.90 10.83
CA SER A 32 -9.45 -10.10 12.05
C SER A 32 -8.61 -8.83 11.99
N LEU A 33 -7.34 -8.94 11.60
CA LEU A 33 -6.44 -7.79 11.47
C LEU A 33 -6.96 -6.80 10.42
N TRP A 34 -7.41 -7.30 9.26
CA TRP A 34 -7.95 -6.43 8.22
C TRP A 34 -9.20 -5.69 8.67
N ARG A 35 -10.15 -6.36 9.32
CA ARG A 35 -11.34 -5.70 9.87
C ARG A 35 -11.00 -4.63 10.90
N ARG A 36 -10.02 -4.87 11.77
CA ARG A 36 -9.52 -3.87 12.73
C ARG A 36 -8.93 -2.65 12.02
N THR A 37 -8.14 -2.88 10.96
CA THR A 37 -7.60 -1.79 10.12
C THR A 37 -8.72 -0.95 9.52
N LEU A 38 -9.73 -1.57 8.92
CA LEU A 38 -10.88 -0.85 8.35
C LEU A 38 -11.70 -0.11 9.42
N SER A 39 -11.86 -0.69 10.60
CA SER A 39 -12.57 -0.05 11.71
C SER A 39 -11.83 1.19 12.20
N LEU A 40 -10.51 1.09 12.38
CA LEU A 40 -9.66 2.22 12.74
C LEU A 40 -9.72 3.33 11.68
N ALA A 41 -9.55 2.95 10.41
CA ALA A 41 -9.63 3.89 9.29
C ALA A 41 -10.97 4.64 9.28
N ARG A 42 -12.08 3.93 9.46
CA ARG A 42 -13.42 4.54 9.54
C ARG A 42 -13.54 5.53 10.70
N THR A 43 -12.97 5.19 11.84
CA THR A 43 -12.97 6.08 13.03
C THR A 43 -12.16 7.34 12.77
N LEU A 44 -10.98 7.23 12.18
CA LEU A 44 -10.12 8.37 11.83
C LEU A 44 -10.79 9.27 10.79
N LEU A 45 -11.33 8.70 9.72
CA LEU A 45 -12.03 9.44 8.66
C LEU A 45 -13.23 10.22 9.21
N LYS A 46 -14.03 9.64 10.13
CA LYS A 46 -15.14 10.33 10.79
C LYS A 46 -14.69 11.52 11.64
N ARG A 47 -13.44 11.54 12.06
CA ARG A 47 -12.83 12.63 12.83
C ARG A 47 -12.07 13.64 11.94
N GLY A 48 -12.16 13.52 10.63
CA GLY A 48 -11.45 14.39 9.68
C GLY A 48 -9.94 14.12 9.60
N VAL A 49 -9.48 12.96 10.08
CA VAL A 49 -8.07 12.55 9.98
C VAL A 49 -7.86 11.77 8.68
N ASP A 50 -6.89 12.19 7.92
CA ASP A 50 -6.52 11.49 6.68
C ASP A 50 -5.93 10.11 6.95
N ILE A 51 -6.24 9.18 6.06
CA ILE A 51 -5.71 7.82 6.10
C ILE A 51 -4.97 7.47 4.81
N CYS A 52 -4.03 6.55 4.96
CA CYS A 52 -3.35 5.88 3.84
C CYS A 52 -3.19 4.40 4.21
N ILE A 53 -3.77 3.51 3.41
CA ILE A 53 -3.65 2.06 3.59
C ILE A 53 -3.00 1.48 2.35
N GLU A 54 -1.82 0.89 2.51
CA GLU A 54 -1.05 0.19 1.48
C GLU A 54 -1.21 -1.31 1.64
N HIS A 55 -1.41 -2.03 0.52
CA HIS A 55 -1.43 -3.49 0.55
C HIS A 55 -1.14 -4.05 -0.86
N PRO A 56 -0.57 -5.27 -0.99
CA PRO A 56 -0.31 -5.87 -2.30
C PRO A 56 -1.52 -5.88 -3.22
N ALA A 57 -1.33 -5.49 -4.49
CA ALA A 57 -2.42 -5.38 -5.45
C ALA A 57 -3.15 -6.70 -5.72
N GLY A 58 -2.46 -7.85 -5.55
CA GLY A 58 -3.06 -9.18 -5.68
C GLY A 58 -3.81 -9.67 -4.45
N SER A 59 -3.95 -8.87 -3.40
CA SER A 59 -4.65 -9.28 -2.19
C SER A 59 -6.15 -9.38 -2.38
N TYR A 60 -6.74 -10.45 -1.87
CA TYR A 60 -8.19 -10.61 -1.82
C TYR A 60 -8.90 -9.65 -0.85
N ALA A 61 -8.16 -8.99 0.04
CA ALA A 61 -8.68 -7.95 0.92
C ALA A 61 -9.39 -6.82 0.15
N TRP A 62 -8.95 -6.52 -1.07
CA TRP A 62 -9.56 -5.52 -1.95
C TRP A 62 -10.95 -5.92 -2.47
N HIS A 63 -11.27 -7.21 -2.44
CA HIS A 63 -12.56 -7.75 -2.90
C HIS A 63 -13.59 -7.88 -1.78
N LEU A 64 -13.20 -7.65 -0.53
CA LEU A 64 -14.10 -7.70 0.63
C LEU A 64 -15.16 -6.59 0.55
N PRO A 65 -16.43 -6.88 0.83
CA PRO A 65 -17.50 -5.88 0.83
C PRO A 65 -17.22 -4.71 1.76
N GLU A 66 -16.62 -4.97 2.92
CA GLU A 66 -16.27 -3.96 3.92
C GLU A 66 -15.22 -2.97 3.40
N THR A 67 -14.25 -3.45 2.60
CA THR A 67 -13.24 -2.61 1.96
C THR A 67 -13.88 -1.71 0.91
N LYS A 68 -14.72 -2.27 0.05
CA LYS A 68 -15.46 -1.50 -0.97
C LYS A 68 -16.35 -0.45 -0.31
N SER A 69 -17.10 -0.85 0.72
CA SER A 69 -17.95 0.07 1.49
C SER A 69 -17.16 1.24 2.09
N LEU A 70 -15.94 1.01 2.62
CA LEU A 70 -15.09 2.08 3.14
C LEU A 70 -14.70 3.06 2.02
N ILE A 71 -14.22 2.52 0.89
CA ILE A 71 -13.82 3.32 -0.28
C ILE A 71 -14.99 4.18 -0.77
N ASP A 72 -16.15 3.57 -0.97
CA ASP A 72 -17.34 4.23 -1.52
C ASP A 72 -17.92 5.29 -0.56
N THR A 73 -18.01 4.95 0.74
CA THR A 73 -18.57 5.84 1.76
C THR A 73 -17.75 7.12 1.93
N PHE A 74 -16.41 6.99 1.94
CA PHE A 74 -15.52 8.14 2.19
C PHE A 74 -14.87 8.66 0.92
N LYS A 75 -15.27 8.16 -0.27
CA LYS A 75 -14.75 8.59 -1.59
C LYS A 75 -13.23 8.52 -1.67
N LEU A 76 -12.66 7.44 -1.10
CA LEU A 76 -11.21 7.27 -1.06
C LEU A 76 -10.64 7.12 -2.48
N LYS A 77 -9.48 7.71 -2.70
CA LYS A 77 -8.71 7.48 -3.93
C LYS A 77 -8.06 6.10 -3.88
N VAL A 78 -8.15 5.39 -5.00
CA VAL A 78 -7.51 4.08 -5.19
C VAL A 78 -6.37 4.26 -6.18
N ILE A 79 -5.14 4.09 -5.71
CA ILE A 79 -3.92 4.32 -6.49
C ILE A 79 -3.22 2.98 -6.64
N ARG A 80 -2.86 2.64 -7.86
CA ARG A 80 -2.03 1.46 -8.12
C ARG A 80 -0.60 1.89 -8.43
N LEU A 81 0.32 1.36 -7.65
CA LEU A 81 1.76 1.59 -7.77
C LEU A 81 2.48 0.29 -8.14
N ASP A 82 3.62 0.41 -8.78
CA ASP A 82 4.57 -0.68 -8.98
C ASP A 82 5.90 -0.23 -8.39
N TRP A 83 6.41 -0.90 -7.34
CA TRP A 83 7.59 -0.45 -6.60
C TRP A 83 8.84 -0.30 -7.47
N CYS A 84 8.95 -1.11 -8.53
CA CYS A 84 10.05 -0.98 -9.49
C CYS A 84 10.11 0.38 -10.20
N ALA A 85 9.03 1.14 -10.22
CA ALA A 85 9.03 2.51 -10.75
C ALA A 85 9.74 3.53 -9.82
N PHE A 86 10.06 3.11 -8.61
CA PHE A 86 10.74 3.91 -7.59
C PHE A 86 12.07 3.30 -7.15
N ASP A 87 12.62 2.40 -7.95
CA ASP A 87 13.85 1.67 -7.66
C ASP A 87 14.79 1.76 -8.87
N ASN A 88 15.93 2.42 -8.67
CA ASN A 88 16.95 2.63 -9.70
C ASN A 88 17.99 1.49 -9.76
N SER A 89 17.76 0.38 -9.05
CA SER A 89 18.66 -0.78 -9.14
C SER A 89 18.60 -1.42 -10.53
N SER A 90 19.62 -2.17 -10.89
CA SER A 90 19.72 -2.87 -12.18
C SER A 90 18.61 -3.92 -12.38
N HIS A 91 18.08 -4.48 -11.28
CA HIS A 91 17.04 -5.50 -11.30
C HIS A 91 15.99 -5.20 -10.22
N PRO A 92 15.17 -4.15 -10.41
CA PRO A 92 14.20 -3.72 -9.41
C PRO A 92 13.12 -4.79 -9.18
N ASN A 93 12.64 -4.85 -7.95
CA ASN A 93 11.61 -5.82 -7.58
C ASN A 93 10.22 -5.41 -8.10
N LEU A 94 9.59 -6.26 -8.90
CA LEU A 94 8.19 -6.07 -9.26
C LEU A 94 7.29 -6.39 -8.06
N LYS A 95 6.77 -5.36 -7.41
CA LYS A 95 5.81 -5.48 -6.30
C LYS A 95 4.62 -4.56 -6.59
N PRO A 96 3.62 -5.03 -7.35
CA PRO A 96 2.40 -4.27 -7.58
C PRO A 96 1.65 -4.04 -6.27
N THR A 97 1.30 -2.80 -6.01
CA THR A 97 0.70 -2.35 -4.75
C THR A 97 -0.52 -1.49 -5.03
N ILE A 98 -1.52 -1.58 -4.17
CA ILE A 98 -2.65 -0.65 -4.13
C ILE A 98 -2.55 0.17 -2.86
N VAL A 99 -2.76 1.47 -2.99
CA VAL A 99 -2.93 2.42 -1.90
C VAL A 99 -4.34 2.99 -1.97
N ILE A 100 -5.07 2.94 -0.86
CA ILE A 100 -6.31 3.71 -0.70
C ILE A 100 -6.07 4.85 0.28
N THR A 101 -6.56 6.04 -0.06
CA THR A 101 -6.27 7.23 0.75
C THR A 101 -7.35 8.30 0.62
N SER A 102 -7.54 9.08 1.69
CA SER A 102 -8.27 10.34 1.68
C SER A 102 -7.36 11.54 1.46
N ALA A 103 -6.05 11.37 1.70
CA ALA A 103 -5.06 12.45 1.62
C ALA A 103 -4.77 12.82 0.15
N PRO A 104 -5.05 14.06 -0.28
CA PRO A 104 -4.86 14.47 -1.68
C PRO A 104 -3.39 14.44 -2.10
N TRP A 105 -2.47 14.70 -1.19
CA TRP A 105 -1.03 14.67 -1.45
C TRP A 105 -0.50 13.26 -1.68
N VAL A 106 -1.05 12.23 -1.02
CA VAL A 106 -0.73 10.84 -1.31
C VAL A 106 -1.21 10.45 -2.72
N ALA A 107 -2.38 10.93 -3.11
CA ALA A 107 -2.97 10.63 -4.41
C ALA A 107 -2.19 11.20 -5.60
N ARG A 108 -1.29 12.16 -5.37
CA ARG A 108 -0.42 12.74 -6.41
C ARG A 108 0.78 11.86 -6.74
N VAL A 109 1.18 10.98 -5.82
CA VAL A 109 2.34 10.09 -6.02
C VAL A 109 1.90 8.88 -6.83
N GLN A 110 2.33 8.84 -8.09
CA GLN A 110 2.02 7.76 -9.02
C GLN A 110 3.31 7.17 -9.58
N GLY A 111 3.30 5.86 -9.79
CA GLY A 111 4.44 5.17 -10.41
C GLY A 111 4.00 3.79 -10.90
N ARG A 112 4.00 3.63 -12.25
CA ARG A 112 3.70 2.36 -12.90
C ARG A 112 4.96 1.85 -13.57
N CYS A 113 5.14 0.54 -13.54
CA CYS A 113 6.24 -0.10 -14.24
C CYS A 113 6.22 0.27 -15.73
N PRO A 114 7.28 0.89 -16.26
CA PRO A 114 7.37 1.23 -17.69
C PRO A 114 7.60 -0.01 -18.56
N ARG A 115 7.89 -1.17 -17.97
CA ARG A 115 8.23 -2.44 -18.64
C ARG A 115 9.48 -2.36 -19.55
N THR A 116 10.37 -1.43 -19.27
CA THR A 116 11.61 -1.20 -20.01
C THR A 116 12.85 -1.80 -19.32
N HIS A 117 12.66 -2.48 -18.19
CA HIS A 117 13.72 -3.10 -17.40
C HIS A 117 13.40 -4.57 -17.06
N VAL A 118 14.44 -5.33 -16.78
CA VAL A 118 14.32 -6.69 -16.27
C VAL A 118 14.06 -6.64 -14.77
N HIS A 119 13.04 -7.34 -14.30
CA HIS A 119 12.75 -7.43 -12.88
C HIS A 119 13.63 -8.46 -12.19
N GLY A 120 13.95 -8.21 -10.93
CA GLY A 120 14.55 -9.18 -10.05
C GLY A 120 13.68 -10.43 -9.86
N PRO A 121 14.24 -11.50 -9.26
CA PRO A 121 13.51 -12.74 -9.05
C PRO A 121 12.27 -12.55 -8.19
N GLU A 122 11.32 -13.48 -8.32
CA GLU A 122 10.06 -13.43 -7.55
C GLU A 122 10.30 -13.31 -6.05
N LEU A 123 9.56 -12.39 -5.40
CA LEU A 123 9.64 -12.14 -3.97
C LEU A 123 9.02 -13.30 -3.18
N ARG A 124 9.86 -14.18 -2.63
CA ARG A 124 9.47 -15.31 -1.77
C ARG A 124 10.35 -15.35 -0.52
N GLY A 125 9.80 -15.85 0.59
CA GLY A 125 10.54 -16.06 1.83
C GLY A 125 11.31 -14.80 2.26
N ARG A 126 12.63 -14.93 2.51
CA ARG A 126 13.50 -13.83 2.96
C ARG A 126 13.47 -12.62 2.02
N ARG A 127 13.45 -12.81 0.70
CA ARG A 127 13.35 -11.71 -0.26
C ARG A 127 12.06 -10.90 -0.12
N ALA A 128 10.96 -11.54 0.25
CA ALA A 128 9.71 -10.83 0.51
C ALA A 128 9.81 -9.97 1.79
N ALA A 129 10.56 -10.43 2.79
CA ALA A 129 10.85 -9.66 4.00
C ALA A 129 11.79 -8.48 3.69
N ASP A 130 12.85 -8.71 2.92
CA ASP A 130 13.80 -7.65 2.51
C ASP A 130 13.10 -6.56 1.67
N ALA A 131 12.12 -6.95 0.84
CA ALA A 131 11.31 -6.02 0.05
C ALA A 131 10.13 -5.41 0.85
N ALA A 132 10.10 -5.55 2.18
CA ALA A 132 9.10 -4.89 3.03
C ALA A 132 9.38 -3.40 3.19
N ALA A 133 10.66 -2.98 3.11
CA ALA A 133 11.03 -1.57 3.12
C ALA A 133 10.47 -0.84 1.89
N TYR A 134 9.99 0.39 2.09
CA TYR A 134 9.58 1.24 0.99
C TYR A 134 10.80 1.71 0.18
N PRO A 135 10.71 1.76 -1.17
CA PRO A 135 11.75 2.35 -1.98
C PRO A 135 12.03 3.80 -1.59
N TRP A 136 13.30 4.18 -1.51
CA TRP A 136 13.69 5.54 -1.11
C TRP A 136 13.03 6.62 -1.98
N LEU A 137 13.04 6.45 -3.30
CA LEU A 137 12.44 7.40 -4.22
C LEU A 137 10.92 7.56 -4.03
N TYR A 138 10.23 6.52 -3.57
CA TYR A 138 8.82 6.65 -3.19
C TYR A 138 8.67 7.52 -1.95
N CYS A 139 9.52 7.32 -0.94
CA CYS A 139 9.51 8.12 0.29
C CYS A 139 9.78 9.60 -0.01
N GLU A 140 10.77 9.89 -0.88
CA GLU A 140 11.07 11.26 -1.33
C GLU A 140 9.90 11.90 -2.09
N ALA A 141 9.31 11.15 -3.04
CA ALA A 141 8.16 11.62 -3.80
C ALA A 141 6.97 11.93 -2.88
N LEU A 142 6.75 11.09 -1.87
CA LEU A 142 5.68 11.26 -0.89
C LEU A 142 5.93 12.50 -0.01
N ALA A 143 7.15 12.65 0.53
CA ALA A 143 7.54 13.80 1.34
C ALA A 143 7.44 15.10 0.53
N GLY A 144 7.97 15.14 -0.68
CA GLY A 144 7.87 16.31 -1.55
C GLY A 144 6.44 16.66 -1.94
N SER A 145 5.56 15.66 -2.10
CA SER A 145 4.14 15.89 -2.35
C SER A 145 3.43 16.48 -1.12
N TYR A 146 3.82 16.04 0.08
CA TYR A 146 3.29 16.59 1.33
C TYR A 146 3.73 18.02 1.55
N VAL A 147 5.02 18.33 1.35
CA VAL A 147 5.53 19.73 1.46
C VAL A 147 4.76 20.65 0.53
N ARG A 148 4.63 20.30 -0.75
CA ARG A 148 3.83 21.10 -1.70
C ARG A 148 2.38 21.27 -1.25
N HIS A 149 1.78 20.23 -0.66
CA HIS A 149 0.43 20.35 -0.12
C HIS A 149 0.35 21.37 1.02
N LEU A 150 1.32 21.39 1.92
CA LEU A 150 1.39 22.39 3.00
C LEU A 150 1.58 23.81 2.45
N GLU A 151 2.44 23.98 1.45
CA GLU A 151 2.64 25.26 0.75
C GLU A 151 1.34 25.78 0.14
N GLU A 152 0.60 24.91 -0.57
CA GLU A 152 -0.70 25.23 -1.17
C GLU A 152 -1.76 25.64 -0.13
N GLN A 153 -1.65 25.10 1.09
CA GLN A 153 -2.54 25.46 2.20
C GLN A 153 -2.07 26.69 3.01
N GLY A 154 -0.92 27.29 2.63
CA GLY A 154 -0.30 28.38 3.39
C GLY A 154 0.23 27.94 4.77
N LEU A 155 0.44 26.64 4.96
CA LEU A 155 0.91 26.02 6.21
C LEU A 155 2.41 25.70 6.20
N ALA A 156 3.10 25.88 5.09
CA ALA A 156 4.55 25.74 5.01
C ALA A 156 5.19 26.90 5.77
N GLY A 157 5.51 26.67 7.03
CA GLY A 157 6.35 27.58 7.79
C GLY A 157 7.72 27.67 7.11
N THR A 158 8.31 28.86 7.12
CA THR A 158 9.71 29.10 6.76
C THR A 158 10.60 28.33 7.73
N HIS A 159 10.81 27.05 7.50
CA HIS A 159 11.87 26.32 8.19
C HIS A 159 13.19 26.86 7.64
N PRO A 160 14.04 27.47 8.48
CA PRO A 160 15.40 27.77 8.06
C PRO A 160 16.04 26.46 7.61
N ALA A 161 16.64 26.44 6.42
CA ALA A 161 17.28 25.29 5.85
C ALA A 161 18.15 24.59 6.92
N GLY A 162 17.71 23.42 7.38
CA GLY A 162 18.40 22.66 8.37
C GLY A 162 19.80 22.33 7.85
N ARG A 163 20.85 22.67 8.63
CA ARG A 163 22.22 22.27 8.35
C ARG A 163 22.25 20.77 8.07
N ALA A 164 22.76 20.42 6.89
CA ALA A 164 23.08 19.04 6.58
C ALA A 164 23.97 18.47 7.71
N PRO A 165 23.72 17.24 8.20
CA PRO A 165 24.62 16.61 9.15
C PRO A 165 26.01 16.50 8.50
N ALA A 166 27.05 16.99 9.20
CA ALA A 166 28.42 16.81 8.81
C ALA A 166 28.70 15.29 8.72
N ARG A 167 29.37 14.88 7.63
CA ARG A 167 29.81 13.49 7.40
C ARG A 167 30.88 13.10 8.38
#